data_bd38fa45e53bfb6469b55fa9a7c92736
#
_entry.id   bd38fa45e53bfb6469b55fa9a7c92736
#
_cell.length_a   1.000
_cell.length_b   1.000
_cell.length_c   1.000
_cell.angle_alpha   90.00
_cell.angle_beta   90.00
_cell.angle_gamma   90.00
#
_symmetry.space_group_name_H-M   'P 1'
#
loop_
_entity.id
_entity.type
_entity.pdbx_description
1 polymer ?
#
loop_
_entity_poly.entity_id
_entity_poly.type
_entity_poly.pdbx_seq_one_letter_code
_entity_poly.pdbx_strand_id
1 'polypeptide(L)'
;MTNQGVGGSGLGVGKTHDAPRKTDKANYYLLAFGIIAGVVWAFLFASYFLDRKPSLAGGLSQVQLKNRTESWMGFYQGDNPIGYNHQVIAPRGDEYYMTDEMVLKMSLLGQPVEIRMFMKARLNLDWSIKETELDMSSDQISLSARADRVGDKLKIAIDTGGRRVNREIPLSQPPYLYTEPVLAEKLRQIGLKPGAKLSVPVFEPLTQVMDLASLEVGDKEQVKLTDGEVSAYKVSDTFRGQTEYLWVTDAGEVVKQSHPSGFSAYKVTREQALELLAKSESLELDLVSALAVESDRYIDNAREVRTMTARLLGPNLQGLDLDGDSQKLSGRSVEISTPLVPAPGYALPFNQDPAMEKYLAPDWQAQSDDPEIVKKTREVLAGETDSTRAAQKLVDFVSSYVEDSMVATIPSAAEVFRQKRGACKEHTVLFAAMARAAGIPARMNAGLVYSDAYLIKGFYYHAWPEVWLASAQGNDGSWVRVDPTFNQFPADATHIRLKTGNLDAMISLMQVVGQTRIEVEDYK
;
A
#
# COMPACT_ATOMS: atom_id res chain seq x y z
N MET A 1 -35.33 0.67 -80.74
CA MET A 1 -36.58 0.92 -79.98
C MET A 1 -36.21 0.83 -78.52
N THR A 2 -35.95 2.00 -77.98
CA THR A 2 -36.68 2.59 -76.84
C THR A 2 -36.89 1.66 -75.63
N ASN A 3 -36.31 1.85 -74.48
CA ASN A 3 -36.79 2.87 -73.57
C ASN A 3 -35.91 3.03 -72.34
N GLN A 4 -35.92 4.19 -71.81
CA GLN A 4 -35.35 4.76 -70.58
C GLN A 4 -35.97 4.18 -69.30
N GLY A 5 -35.24 4.29 -68.18
CA GLY A 5 -35.81 4.17 -66.83
C GLY A 5 -34.79 4.41 -65.77
N VAL A 6 -34.56 5.63 -65.46
CA VAL A 6 -34.63 6.36 -64.20
C VAL A 6 -34.00 5.71 -62.94
N GLY A 7 -33.08 6.39 -62.38
CA GLY A 7 -32.33 6.42 -61.19
C GLY A 7 -33.05 6.15 -59.85
N GLY A 8 -32.27 5.63 -58.92
CA GLY A 8 -32.58 5.50 -57.50
C GLY A 8 -31.29 5.61 -56.71
N SER A 9 -31.06 6.76 -56.16
CA SER A 9 -29.96 7.05 -55.24
C SER A 9 -30.21 6.35 -53.88
N GLY A 10 -29.52 5.25 -53.63
CA GLY A 10 -29.45 4.63 -52.32
C GLY A 10 -28.33 5.20 -51.50
N LEU A 11 -28.64 6.01 -50.55
CA LEU A 11 -27.73 6.48 -49.49
C LEU A 11 -27.27 5.26 -48.67
N GLY A 12 -26.02 4.86 -48.88
CA GLY A 12 -25.33 3.90 -48.03
C GLY A 12 -25.06 4.52 -46.65
N VAL A 13 -25.79 4.07 -45.66
CA VAL A 13 -25.48 4.33 -44.25
C VAL A 13 -24.22 3.54 -43.94
N GLY A 14 -23.09 4.21 -43.92
CA GLY A 14 -21.83 3.67 -43.41
C GLY A 14 -21.99 3.36 -41.92
N LYS A 15 -22.01 2.10 -41.57
CA LYS A 15 -21.78 1.67 -40.19
C LYS A 15 -20.33 1.96 -39.88
N THR A 16 -20.09 3.06 -39.16
CA THR A 16 -18.84 3.26 -38.45
C THR A 16 -18.77 2.18 -37.38
N HIS A 17 -17.91 1.20 -37.57
CA HIS A 17 -17.43 0.37 -36.49
C HIS A 17 -16.58 1.27 -35.61
N ASP A 18 -17.17 1.80 -34.53
CA ASP A 18 -16.42 2.34 -33.41
C ASP A 18 -15.55 1.19 -32.87
N ALA A 19 -14.26 1.32 -33.08
CA ALA A 19 -13.30 0.48 -32.37
C ALA A 19 -13.48 0.79 -30.86
N PRO A 20 -13.53 -0.21 -29.98
CA PRO A 20 -13.68 0.05 -28.55
C PRO A 20 -12.55 0.97 -28.09
N ARG A 21 -12.92 2.06 -27.43
CA ARG A 21 -11.98 3.04 -26.87
C ARG A 21 -10.98 2.29 -26.01
N LYS A 22 -9.69 2.54 -26.22
CA LYS A 22 -8.59 1.96 -25.43
C LYS A 22 -8.72 2.16 -23.92
N THR A 23 -9.56 3.10 -23.47
CA THR A 23 -9.84 3.45 -22.10
C THR A 23 -10.46 2.32 -21.26
N ASP A 24 -11.24 1.42 -21.85
CA ASP A 24 -11.94 0.37 -21.08
C ASP A 24 -11.06 -0.79 -20.64
N LYS A 25 -9.99 -1.09 -21.38
CA LYS A 25 -9.04 -2.15 -20.99
C LYS A 25 -7.95 -1.66 -20.02
N ALA A 26 -7.54 -0.40 -20.15
CA ALA A 26 -6.55 0.22 -19.28
C ALA A 26 -6.99 0.28 -17.81
N ASN A 27 -8.28 0.54 -17.58
CA ASN A 27 -8.84 0.61 -16.23
C ASN A 27 -8.74 -0.70 -15.43
N TYR A 28 -8.62 -1.86 -16.07
CA TYR A 28 -8.53 -3.16 -15.40
C TYR A 28 -7.19 -3.42 -14.70
N TYR A 29 -6.09 -2.87 -15.22
CA TYR A 29 -4.76 -3.17 -14.69
C TYR A 29 -4.30 -2.20 -13.61
N LEU A 30 -4.89 -1.03 -13.53
CA LEU A 30 -4.38 0.13 -12.81
C LEU A 30 -4.58 0.08 -11.28
N LEU A 31 -5.71 -0.42 -10.86
CA LEU A 31 -6.07 -0.46 -9.43
C LEU A 31 -5.54 -1.69 -8.70
N ALA A 32 -5.27 -2.76 -9.43
CA ALA A 32 -4.81 -4.02 -8.87
C ALA A 32 -3.51 -3.91 -8.07
N PHE A 33 -2.63 -3.05 -8.50
CA PHE A 33 -1.28 -2.99 -7.92
C PHE A 33 -1.20 -2.20 -6.60
N GLY A 34 -2.00 -1.15 -6.45
CA GLY A 34 -2.15 -0.50 -5.14
C GLY A 34 -2.54 -1.49 -4.05
N ILE A 35 -3.19 -2.55 -4.46
CA ILE A 35 -3.79 -3.56 -3.61
C ILE A 35 -2.86 -4.76 -3.37
N ILE A 36 -2.02 -5.23 -4.33
CA ILE A 36 -1.04 -6.29 -4.04
C ILE A 36 0.02 -5.82 -3.06
N ALA A 37 0.61 -4.67 -3.30
CA ALA A 37 1.41 -4.05 -2.26
C ALA A 37 0.57 -3.94 -0.97
N GLY A 38 -0.72 -3.55 -1.07
CA GLY A 38 -1.64 -3.45 0.05
C GLY A 38 -1.93 -4.76 0.76
N VAL A 39 -2.04 -5.91 0.10
CA VAL A 39 -2.44 -7.19 0.70
C VAL A 39 -1.27 -8.03 1.16
N VAL A 40 -0.24 -8.16 0.41
CA VAL A 40 1.05 -8.65 0.94
C VAL A 40 1.48 -7.74 2.09
N TRP A 41 1.19 -6.46 1.95
CA TRP A 41 1.36 -5.46 3.00
C TRP A 41 0.33 -5.60 4.12
N ALA A 42 -0.96 -5.79 3.91
CA ALA A 42 -1.95 -5.95 4.97
C ALA A 42 -1.69 -7.19 5.84
N PHE A 43 -1.16 -8.25 5.26
CA PHE A 43 -0.80 -9.45 5.99
C PHE A 43 0.49 -9.28 6.82
N LEU A 44 1.41 -8.44 6.32
CA LEU A 44 2.70 -8.17 6.94
C LEU A 44 2.71 -6.84 7.70
N PHE A 45 1.62 -6.08 7.62
CA PHE A 45 1.53 -4.66 8.00
C PHE A 45 0.42 -4.32 8.95
N ALA A 46 0.14 -5.12 9.90
CA ALA A 46 -0.69 -4.69 11.00
C ALA A 46 0.07 -3.70 11.89
N SER A 47 0.43 -2.48 11.40
CA SER A 47 1.04 -1.61 12.38
C SER A 47 1.60 -0.26 11.94
N TYR A 48 0.89 0.82 12.09
CA TYR A 48 1.47 2.17 12.05
C TYR A 48 0.68 3.22 12.86
N PHE A 49 1.35 3.95 13.74
CA PHE A 49 1.05 5.14 14.54
C PHE A 49 0.49 5.00 15.96
N LEU A 50 1.22 5.45 16.96
CA LEU A 50 1.07 6.62 17.82
C LEU A 50 2.18 6.72 18.88
N ASP A 51 2.67 7.93 19.03
CA ASP A 51 3.77 8.33 19.92
C ASP A 51 3.29 8.38 21.38
N ARG A 52 3.78 7.49 22.24
CA ARG A 52 3.90 7.69 23.71
C ARG A 52 4.97 6.77 24.27
N LYS A 53 5.98 7.36 24.90
CA LYS A 53 7.04 6.66 25.61
C LYS A 53 6.51 6.04 26.92
N PRO A 54 6.43 4.71 27.06
CA PRO A 54 6.37 4.09 28.38
C PRO A 54 7.76 3.66 28.83
N SER A 55 8.06 3.88 30.11
CA SER A 55 9.28 3.40 30.75
C SER A 55 9.19 1.91 31.04
N LEU A 56 10.16 1.14 30.58
CA LEU A 56 10.35 -0.25 30.94
C LEU A 56 10.96 -0.35 32.33
N ALA A 57 10.15 -0.70 33.34
CA ALA A 57 10.63 -1.16 34.62
C ALA A 57 10.21 -2.62 34.81
N GLY A 58 11.16 -3.52 34.72
CA GLY A 58 10.96 -4.95 35.03
C GLY A 58 12.04 -5.80 34.38
N GLY A 59 12.95 -6.35 35.16
CA GLY A 59 13.93 -7.33 34.70
C GLY A 59 13.24 -8.59 34.17
N LEU A 60 13.36 -8.83 32.87
CA LEU A 60 12.83 -10.01 32.20
C LEU A 60 13.67 -11.24 32.54
N SER A 61 13.04 -12.31 33.01
CA SER A 61 13.71 -13.59 33.19
C SER A 61 13.96 -14.22 31.81
N GLN A 62 15.24 -14.42 31.47
CA GLN A 62 15.63 -15.06 30.21
C GLN A 62 15.36 -16.57 30.29
N VAL A 63 14.35 -17.04 29.55
CA VAL A 63 14.17 -18.47 29.29
C VAL A 63 14.73 -18.75 27.90
N GLN A 64 15.79 -19.54 27.83
CA GLN A 64 16.43 -19.92 26.58
C GLN A 64 15.73 -21.12 25.95
N LEU A 65 15.46 -21.04 24.64
CA LEU A 65 15.10 -22.21 23.85
C LEU A 65 16.26 -23.21 23.86
N LYS A 66 15.99 -24.42 24.32
CA LYS A 66 16.98 -25.50 24.37
C LYS A 66 17.01 -26.32 23.08
N ASN A 67 15.90 -26.36 22.35
CA ASN A 67 15.71 -27.21 21.18
C ASN A 67 15.21 -26.40 19.98
N ARG A 68 15.39 -26.97 18.79
CA ARG A 68 14.77 -26.49 17.55
C ARG A 68 13.24 -26.55 17.68
N THR A 69 12.57 -25.47 17.31
CA THR A 69 11.12 -25.41 17.17
C THR A 69 10.74 -25.23 15.71
N GLU A 70 9.60 -25.80 15.35
CA GLU A 70 9.05 -25.74 13.99
C GLU A 70 7.56 -25.55 14.08
N SER A 71 7.00 -24.65 13.28
CA SER A 71 5.58 -24.37 13.20
C SER A 71 5.10 -24.18 11.78
N TRP A 72 3.85 -24.57 11.54
CA TRP A 72 3.15 -24.42 10.28
C TRP A 72 1.83 -23.71 10.54
N MET A 73 1.56 -22.63 9.75
CA MET A 73 0.31 -21.89 9.80
C MET A 73 -0.34 -21.91 8.43
N GLY A 74 -1.63 -22.26 8.35
CA GLY A 74 -2.41 -22.15 7.12
C GLY A 74 -3.09 -20.80 7.07
N PHE A 75 -2.99 -20.09 5.94
CA PHE A 75 -3.56 -18.76 5.72
C PHE A 75 -4.89 -18.82 4.99
N TYR A 76 -5.80 -17.93 5.38
CA TYR A 76 -7.14 -17.82 4.84
C TYR A 76 -7.54 -16.36 4.61
N GLN A 77 -8.34 -16.12 3.57
CA GLN A 77 -9.13 -14.91 3.38
C GLN A 77 -10.60 -15.27 3.53
N GLY A 78 -11.24 -14.83 4.63
CA GLY A 78 -12.51 -15.41 5.04
C GLY A 78 -12.38 -16.92 5.26
N ASP A 79 -13.19 -17.72 4.56
CA ASP A 79 -13.13 -19.20 4.62
C ASP A 79 -12.22 -19.83 3.54
N ASN A 80 -11.63 -19.00 2.67
CA ASN A 80 -10.84 -19.49 1.53
C ASN A 80 -9.37 -19.64 1.91
N PRO A 81 -8.76 -20.83 1.76
CA PRO A 81 -7.33 -21.02 1.97
C PRO A 81 -6.54 -20.30 0.88
N ILE A 82 -5.51 -19.57 1.27
CA ILE A 82 -4.66 -18.81 0.35
C ILE A 82 -3.18 -19.20 0.42
N GLY A 83 -2.80 -20.10 1.33
CA GLY A 83 -1.41 -20.55 1.43
C GLY A 83 -1.00 -20.98 2.82
N TYR A 84 0.29 -20.93 3.07
CA TYR A 84 0.87 -21.32 4.36
C TYR A 84 2.10 -20.47 4.73
N ASN A 85 2.45 -20.55 6.01
CA ASN A 85 3.75 -20.14 6.54
C ASN A 85 4.41 -21.33 7.23
N HIS A 86 5.70 -21.49 7.04
CA HIS A 86 6.55 -22.46 7.70
C HIS A 86 7.72 -21.76 8.38
N GLN A 87 7.80 -21.92 9.68
CA GLN A 87 8.81 -21.25 10.48
C GLN A 87 9.64 -22.25 11.29
N VAL A 88 10.95 -22.01 11.34
CA VAL A 88 11.90 -22.77 12.13
C VAL A 88 12.77 -21.84 12.95
N ILE A 89 12.91 -22.13 14.25
CA ILE A 89 13.84 -21.42 15.13
C ILE A 89 14.74 -22.46 15.79
N ALA A 90 16.06 -22.25 15.70
CA ALA A 90 17.06 -23.16 16.22
C ALA A 90 18.13 -22.42 17.04
N PRO A 91 18.46 -22.86 18.26
CA PRO A 91 19.59 -22.32 19.00
C PRO A 91 20.92 -22.75 18.34
N ARG A 92 21.87 -21.83 18.24
CA ARG A 92 23.23 -22.08 17.76
C ARG A 92 24.25 -21.26 18.57
N GLY A 93 24.89 -21.90 19.52
CA GLY A 93 25.84 -21.23 20.42
C GLY A 93 25.14 -20.17 21.28
N ASP A 94 25.51 -18.92 21.10
CA ASP A 94 24.98 -17.75 21.83
C ASP A 94 23.92 -16.94 21.05
N GLU A 95 23.29 -17.56 20.04
CA GLU A 95 22.28 -16.92 19.22
C GLU A 95 21.20 -17.89 18.76
N TYR A 96 20.07 -17.33 18.27
CA TYR A 96 19.03 -18.07 17.56
C TYR A 96 19.12 -17.81 16.06
N TYR A 97 18.93 -18.88 15.28
CA TYR A 97 18.71 -18.81 13.85
C TYR A 97 17.24 -19.06 13.57
N MET A 98 16.63 -18.15 12.85
CA MET A 98 15.23 -18.24 12.44
C MET A 98 15.16 -18.26 10.92
N THR A 99 14.32 -19.13 10.39
CA THR A 99 13.86 -19.08 9.01
C THR A 99 12.34 -19.06 8.99
N ASP A 100 11.80 -18.31 8.05
CA ASP A 100 10.38 -18.14 7.87
C ASP A 100 10.07 -18.16 6.37
N GLU A 101 9.33 -19.17 5.91
CA GLU A 101 8.91 -19.33 4.53
C GLU A 101 7.40 -19.15 4.43
N MET A 102 6.95 -18.18 3.64
CA MET A 102 5.55 -17.96 3.36
C MET A 102 5.28 -18.16 1.87
N VAL A 103 4.27 -18.95 1.55
CA VAL A 103 3.79 -19.15 0.19
C VAL A 103 2.30 -18.82 0.15
N LEU A 104 1.95 -17.83 -0.67
CA LEU A 104 0.56 -17.41 -0.87
C LEU A 104 0.19 -17.57 -2.34
N LYS A 105 -0.99 -18.14 -2.60
CA LYS A 105 -1.60 -18.23 -3.93
C LYS A 105 -2.95 -17.55 -3.88
N MET A 106 -3.18 -16.65 -4.82
CA MET A 106 -4.41 -15.88 -4.89
C MET A 106 -4.68 -15.45 -6.34
N SER A 107 -5.89 -15.08 -6.64
CA SER A 107 -6.21 -14.44 -7.90
C SER A 107 -6.08 -12.91 -7.75
N LEU A 108 -5.63 -12.30 -8.80
CA LEU A 108 -5.50 -10.87 -8.91
C LEU A 108 -6.00 -10.43 -10.28
N LEU A 109 -7.15 -9.75 -10.30
CA LEU A 109 -7.88 -9.43 -11.53
C LEU A 109 -8.10 -10.66 -12.43
N GLY A 110 -8.47 -11.78 -11.84
CA GLY A 110 -8.67 -13.03 -12.54
C GLY A 110 -7.38 -13.72 -13.03
N GLN A 111 -6.19 -13.21 -12.63
CA GLN A 111 -4.90 -13.85 -12.93
C GLN A 111 -4.35 -14.51 -11.66
N PRO A 112 -3.95 -15.79 -11.73
CA PRO A 112 -3.32 -16.45 -10.59
C PRO A 112 -1.95 -15.82 -10.32
N VAL A 113 -1.69 -15.51 -9.05
CA VAL A 113 -0.40 -14.99 -8.58
C VAL A 113 0.08 -15.84 -7.42
N GLU A 114 1.30 -16.34 -7.49
CA GLU A 114 1.99 -16.98 -6.39
C GLU A 114 3.06 -16.03 -5.83
N ILE A 115 2.99 -15.75 -4.53
CA ILE A 115 3.97 -14.94 -3.82
C ILE A 115 4.73 -15.85 -2.87
N ARG A 116 6.05 -15.83 -2.98
CA ARG A 116 6.96 -16.51 -2.06
C ARG A 116 7.75 -15.48 -1.28
N MET A 117 7.77 -15.65 0.02
CA MET A 117 8.64 -14.87 0.90
C MET A 117 9.50 -15.82 1.70
N PHE A 118 10.76 -15.46 1.84
CA PHE A 118 11.69 -16.21 2.64
C PHE A 118 12.51 -15.24 3.49
N MET A 119 12.39 -15.38 4.79
CA MET A 119 13.14 -14.59 5.76
C MET A 119 14.12 -15.46 6.51
N LYS A 120 15.32 -14.95 6.70
CA LYS A 120 16.33 -15.46 7.61
C LYS A 120 16.63 -14.41 8.66
N ALA A 121 16.82 -14.83 9.89
CA ALA A 121 17.29 -13.94 10.93
C ALA A 121 18.28 -14.60 11.88
N ARG A 122 19.21 -13.80 12.38
CA ARG A 122 20.07 -14.10 13.52
C ARG A 122 19.65 -13.19 14.67
N LEU A 123 19.32 -13.80 15.78
CA LEU A 123 18.82 -13.11 16.97
C LEU A 123 19.74 -13.40 18.14
N ASN A 124 19.93 -12.42 19.01
CA ASN A 124 20.58 -12.61 20.29
C ASN A 124 19.76 -13.54 21.21
N LEU A 125 20.34 -14.02 22.30
CA LEU A 125 19.61 -14.84 23.29
C LEU A 125 18.44 -14.11 23.97
N ASP A 126 18.42 -12.77 23.94
CA ASP A 126 17.29 -11.94 24.36
C ASP A 126 16.25 -11.70 23.25
N TRP A 127 16.42 -12.37 22.10
CA TRP A 127 15.61 -12.26 20.89
C TRP A 127 15.74 -10.95 20.11
N SER A 128 16.63 -10.06 20.50
CA SER A 128 16.90 -8.85 19.73
C SER A 128 17.62 -9.17 18.42
N ILE A 129 17.39 -8.36 17.39
CA ILE A 129 17.96 -8.56 16.06
C ILE A 129 19.48 -8.36 16.08
N LYS A 130 20.20 -9.31 15.50
CA LYS A 130 21.59 -9.15 15.01
C LYS A 130 21.57 -8.81 13.52
N GLU A 131 20.86 -9.62 12.76
CA GLU A 131 20.76 -9.55 11.31
C GLU A 131 19.44 -10.14 10.85
N THR A 132 18.86 -9.58 9.80
CA THR A 132 17.72 -10.19 9.10
C THR A 132 17.83 -9.95 7.60
N GLU A 133 17.43 -10.94 6.82
CA GLU A 133 17.35 -10.90 5.36
C GLU A 133 15.96 -11.40 4.95
N LEU A 134 15.31 -10.66 4.07
CA LEU A 134 14.00 -10.98 3.50
C LEU A 134 14.12 -10.99 1.99
N ASP A 135 13.72 -12.09 1.37
CA ASP A 135 13.54 -12.22 -0.07
C ASP A 135 12.04 -12.44 -0.37
N MET A 136 11.50 -11.64 -1.26
CA MET A 136 10.13 -11.79 -1.76
C MET A 136 10.16 -11.89 -3.27
N SER A 137 9.45 -12.86 -3.81
CA SER A 137 9.40 -13.11 -5.25
C SER A 137 8.02 -13.58 -5.71
N SER A 138 7.67 -13.21 -6.93
CA SER A 138 6.60 -13.76 -7.74
C SER A 138 7.00 -13.64 -9.21
N ASP A 139 6.13 -14.03 -10.15
CA ASP A 139 6.37 -13.82 -11.60
C ASP A 139 6.62 -12.34 -11.95
N GLN A 140 6.20 -11.43 -11.07
CA GLN A 140 6.26 -9.98 -11.31
C GLN A 140 7.03 -9.21 -10.23
N ILE A 141 7.37 -9.85 -9.11
CA ILE A 141 8.00 -9.22 -7.95
C ILE A 141 9.38 -9.83 -7.72
N SER A 142 10.36 -8.97 -7.48
CA SER A 142 11.62 -9.34 -6.87
C SER A 142 12.03 -8.24 -5.90
N LEU A 143 12.02 -8.54 -4.62
CA LEU A 143 12.46 -7.64 -3.55
C LEU A 143 13.39 -8.42 -2.64
N SER A 144 14.55 -7.88 -2.33
CA SER A 144 15.33 -8.33 -1.19
C SER A 144 15.64 -7.17 -0.24
N ALA A 145 15.55 -7.44 1.05
CA ALA A 145 15.87 -6.47 2.10
C ALA A 145 16.76 -7.13 3.14
N ARG A 146 17.83 -6.46 3.53
CA ARG A 146 18.74 -6.90 4.58
C ARG A 146 18.89 -5.81 5.62
N ALA A 147 18.83 -6.18 6.89
CA ALA A 147 19.08 -5.27 8.00
C ALA A 147 20.10 -5.87 8.97
N ASP A 148 21.18 -5.13 9.21
CA ASP A 148 22.28 -5.48 10.10
C ASP A 148 22.35 -4.49 11.26
N ARG A 149 22.36 -4.98 12.49
CA ARG A 149 22.59 -4.14 13.66
C ARG A 149 24.08 -3.89 13.85
N VAL A 150 24.47 -2.63 13.80
CA VAL A 150 25.86 -2.19 14.00
C VAL A 150 25.88 -1.13 15.11
N GLY A 151 26.22 -1.53 16.32
CA GLY A 151 26.20 -0.65 17.49
C GLY A 151 24.77 -0.17 17.81
N ASP A 152 24.60 1.15 17.79
CA ASP A 152 23.34 1.87 18.03
C ASP A 152 22.57 2.20 16.74
N LYS A 153 22.85 1.51 15.65
CA LYS A 153 22.19 1.69 14.35
C LYS A 153 21.73 0.38 13.76
N LEU A 154 20.61 0.41 13.03
CA LEU A 154 20.18 -0.61 12.10
C LEU A 154 20.49 -0.12 10.69
N LYS A 155 21.40 -0.82 9.99
CA LYS A 155 21.76 -0.55 8.60
C LYS A 155 20.91 -1.42 7.71
N ILE A 156 20.18 -0.80 6.80
CA ILE A 156 19.23 -1.47 5.93
C ILE A 156 19.67 -1.29 4.49
N ALA A 157 19.71 -2.39 3.76
CA ALA A 157 19.94 -2.41 2.31
C ALA A 157 18.74 -3.08 1.65
N ILE A 158 18.19 -2.42 0.64
CA ILE A 158 17.05 -2.91 -0.14
C ILE A 158 17.48 -3.03 -1.58
N ASP A 159 17.11 -4.12 -2.23
CA ASP A 159 17.24 -4.31 -3.66
C ASP A 159 15.85 -4.57 -4.26
N THR A 160 15.46 -3.72 -5.20
CA THR A 160 14.19 -3.81 -5.92
C THR A 160 14.47 -3.86 -7.41
N GLY A 161 14.69 -5.08 -7.95
CA GLY A 161 14.85 -5.24 -9.39
C GLY A 161 16.13 -4.63 -9.98
N GLY A 162 17.22 -4.53 -9.18
CA GLY A 162 18.53 -4.07 -9.64
C GLY A 162 18.97 -2.70 -9.13
N ARG A 163 18.17 -2.08 -8.26
CA ARG A 163 18.59 -0.87 -7.55
C ARG A 163 18.71 -1.14 -6.06
N ARG A 164 19.87 -0.81 -5.51
CA ARG A 164 20.15 -0.89 -4.07
C ARG A 164 19.95 0.46 -3.41
N VAL A 165 19.08 0.49 -2.41
CA VAL A 165 18.87 1.64 -1.52
C VAL A 165 19.41 1.31 -0.15
N ASN A 166 20.23 2.18 0.43
CA ASN A 166 20.74 2.00 1.79
C ASN A 166 20.14 3.06 2.71
N ARG A 167 19.74 2.62 3.91
CA ARG A 167 19.22 3.48 4.98
C ARG A 167 19.90 3.14 6.29
N GLU A 168 19.95 4.09 7.22
CA GLU A 168 20.35 3.86 8.60
C GLU A 168 19.26 4.38 9.54
N ILE A 169 18.87 3.56 10.52
CA ILE A 169 17.91 3.93 11.57
C ILE A 169 18.68 3.97 12.88
N PRO A 170 18.73 5.11 13.59
CA PRO A 170 19.30 5.19 14.92
C PRO A 170 18.44 4.41 15.93
N LEU A 171 19.08 3.66 16.82
CA LEU A 171 18.42 2.81 17.81
C LEU A 171 18.60 3.40 19.21
N SER A 172 17.50 3.65 19.90
CA SER A 172 17.52 4.01 21.33
C SER A 172 17.52 2.77 22.24
N GLN A 173 17.15 1.62 21.71
CA GLN A 173 17.08 0.33 22.39
C GLN A 173 17.19 -0.81 21.36
N PRO A 174 17.54 -2.06 21.80
CA PRO A 174 17.61 -3.20 20.90
C PRO A 174 16.25 -3.48 20.23
N PRO A 175 16.22 -3.61 18.88
CA PRO A 175 15.00 -3.94 18.16
C PRO A 175 14.74 -5.44 18.17
N TYR A 176 13.46 -5.81 18.10
CA TYR A 176 13.00 -7.19 17.91
C TYR A 176 12.36 -7.34 16.54
N LEU A 177 12.37 -8.54 15.95
CA LEU A 177 11.59 -8.79 14.75
C LEU A 177 10.10 -8.73 15.08
N TYR A 178 9.35 -8.07 14.21
CA TYR A 178 7.89 -8.11 14.27
C TYR A 178 7.40 -9.43 13.68
N THR A 179 7.44 -10.48 14.48
CA THR A 179 6.96 -11.82 14.14
C THR A 179 6.29 -12.45 15.35
N GLU A 180 5.27 -13.27 15.10
CA GLU A 180 4.43 -13.87 16.13
C GLU A 180 5.23 -14.63 17.21
N PRO A 181 6.25 -15.45 16.87
CA PRO A 181 7.00 -16.16 17.91
C PRO A 181 7.85 -15.26 18.79
N VAL A 182 8.40 -14.18 18.22
CA VAL A 182 9.16 -13.20 19.01
C VAL A 182 8.22 -12.49 19.99
N LEU A 183 7.06 -12.06 19.52
CA LEU A 183 6.04 -11.40 20.35
C LEU A 183 5.50 -12.36 21.43
N ALA A 184 5.16 -13.60 21.05
CA ALA A 184 4.68 -14.63 21.98
C ALA A 184 5.72 -14.96 23.06
N GLU A 185 7.00 -15.04 22.70
CA GLU A 185 8.07 -15.25 23.67
C GLU A 185 8.22 -14.06 24.62
N LYS A 186 8.08 -12.83 24.13
CA LYS A 186 8.09 -11.63 24.97
C LYS A 186 6.91 -11.62 25.95
N LEU A 187 5.72 -11.99 25.49
CA LEU A 187 4.55 -12.17 26.37
C LEU A 187 4.78 -13.26 27.42
N ARG A 188 5.36 -14.39 27.04
CA ARG A 188 5.67 -15.48 27.96
C ARG A 188 6.65 -15.04 29.05
N GLN A 189 7.62 -14.19 28.74
CA GLN A 189 8.59 -13.63 29.70
C GLN A 189 7.94 -12.78 30.79
N ILE A 190 6.88 -12.03 30.46
CA ILE A 190 6.13 -11.24 31.46
C ILE A 190 4.99 -12.03 32.14
N GLY A 191 4.68 -13.22 31.64
CA GLY A 191 3.61 -14.10 32.09
C GLY A 191 2.26 -13.79 31.42
N LEU A 192 1.69 -14.82 30.81
CA LEU A 192 0.39 -14.75 30.13
C LEU A 192 -0.73 -14.71 31.19
N LYS A 193 -1.21 -13.52 31.52
CA LYS A 193 -2.33 -13.28 32.44
C LYS A 193 -3.25 -12.20 31.87
N PRO A 194 -4.57 -12.35 31.97
CA PRO A 194 -5.51 -11.32 31.54
C PRO A 194 -5.17 -9.94 32.12
N GLY A 195 -5.17 -8.91 31.28
CA GLY A 195 -4.80 -7.54 31.63
C GLY A 195 -3.29 -7.24 31.61
N ALA A 196 -2.42 -8.24 31.39
CA ALA A 196 -0.99 -7.98 31.22
C ALA A 196 -0.76 -7.19 29.92
N LYS A 197 0.09 -6.15 30.01
CA LYS A 197 0.43 -5.26 28.89
C LYS A 197 1.94 -5.23 28.67
N LEU A 198 2.34 -5.17 27.42
CA LEU A 198 3.74 -5.09 27.02
C LEU A 198 3.88 -4.19 25.79
N SER A 199 4.89 -3.31 25.80
CA SER A 199 5.30 -2.59 24.60
C SER A 199 6.69 -3.06 24.18
N VAL A 200 6.83 -3.44 22.92
CA VAL A 200 8.05 -4.03 22.36
C VAL A 200 8.54 -3.17 21.20
N PRO A 201 9.80 -2.72 21.19
CA PRO A 201 10.37 -2.03 20.04
C PRO A 201 10.63 -3.04 18.93
N VAL A 202 9.83 -3.00 17.88
CA VAL A 202 9.93 -3.97 16.79
C VAL A 202 10.39 -3.33 15.49
N PHE A 203 11.10 -4.13 14.70
CA PHE A 203 11.46 -3.84 13.33
C PHE A 203 10.69 -4.77 12.40
N GLU A 204 10.02 -4.19 11.44
CA GLU A 204 9.30 -4.91 10.40
C GLU A 204 10.13 -4.85 9.11
N PRO A 205 10.68 -6.00 8.62
CA PRO A 205 11.66 -6.02 7.54
C PRO A 205 11.15 -5.59 6.17
N LEU A 206 9.89 -5.87 5.86
CA LEU A 206 9.33 -5.55 4.54
C LEU A 206 9.16 -4.04 4.37
N THR A 207 8.70 -3.35 5.42
CA THR A 207 8.47 -1.92 5.41
C THR A 207 9.64 -1.10 5.90
N GLN A 208 10.57 -1.81 6.57
CA GLN A 208 11.76 -1.23 7.19
C GLN A 208 11.42 -0.18 8.24
N VAL A 209 10.39 -0.46 8.98
CA VAL A 209 9.87 0.43 10.02
C VAL A 209 10.27 -0.08 11.40
N MET A 210 10.69 0.86 12.24
CA MET A 210 10.92 0.69 13.66
C MET A 210 9.83 1.42 14.44
N ASP A 211 9.08 0.69 15.28
CA ASP A 211 8.08 1.29 16.16
C ASP A 211 7.78 0.38 17.36
N LEU A 212 6.87 0.79 18.25
CA LEU A 212 6.42 0.00 19.38
C LEU A 212 5.19 -0.85 19.02
N ALA A 213 5.30 -2.16 19.14
CA ALA A 213 4.14 -3.04 19.20
C ALA A 213 3.59 -3.03 20.63
N SER A 214 2.29 -2.81 20.79
CA SER A 214 1.59 -2.78 22.07
C SER A 214 0.70 -4.01 22.21
N LEU A 215 1.08 -4.90 23.10
CA LEU A 215 0.39 -6.17 23.34
C LEU A 215 -0.44 -6.08 24.62
N GLU A 216 -1.68 -6.56 24.57
CA GLU A 216 -2.54 -6.70 25.75
C GLU A 216 -3.16 -8.10 25.78
N VAL A 217 -2.94 -8.81 26.88
CA VAL A 217 -3.45 -10.18 27.08
C VAL A 217 -4.90 -10.09 27.56
N GLY A 218 -5.82 -10.65 26.78
CA GLY A 218 -7.23 -10.85 27.14
C GLY A 218 -7.49 -12.18 27.81
N ASP A 219 -8.77 -12.56 27.85
CA ASP A 219 -9.19 -13.83 28.43
C ASP A 219 -8.83 -15.01 27.52
N LYS A 220 -8.90 -16.22 28.10
CA LYS A 220 -8.77 -17.46 27.33
C LYS A 220 -10.05 -17.76 26.57
N GLU A 221 -9.86 -18.16 25.33
CA GLU A 221 -10.91 -18.65 24.44
C GLU A 221 -10.59 -20.07 23.97
N GLN A 222 -11.62 -20.85 23.62
CA GLN A 222 -11.45 -22.13 22.92
C GLN A 222 -11.26 -21.82 21.42
N VAL A 223 -10.11 -22.23 20.89
CA VAL A 223 -9.79 -22.09 19.47
C VAL A 223 -10.00 -23.44 18.80
N LYS A 224 -10.90 -23.47 17.82
CA LYS A 224 -11.12 -24.65 17.01
C LYS A 224 -10.04 -24.74 15.94
N LEU A 225 -9.31 -25.85 15.95
CA LEU A 225 -8.32 -26.24 14.94
C LEU A 225 -8.84 -27.47 14.19
N THR A 226 -8.16 -27.84 13.11
CA THR A 226 -8.52 -29.04 12.32
C THR A 226 -8.51 -30.31 13.18
N ASP A 227 -7.57 -30.42 14.12
CA ASP A 227 -7.33 -31.62 14.92
C ASP A 227 -7.93 -31.53 16.34
N GLY A 228 -8.85 -30.58 16.59
CA GLY A 228 -9.51 -30.40 17.87
C GLY A 228 -9.64 -28.97 18.34
N GLU A 229 -9.82 -28.79 19.64
CA GLU A 229 -9.90 -27.47 20.26
C GLU A 229 -8.76 -27.27 21.26
N VAL A 230 -8.24 -26.04 21.29
CA VAL A 230 -7.18 -25.66 22.23
C VAL A 230 -7.55 -24.38 22.98
N SER A 231 -7.26 -24.33 24.27
CA SER A 231 -7.44 -23.13 25.08
C SER A 231 -6.26 -22.19 24.91
N ALA A 232 -6.51 -20.94 24.52
CA ALA A 232 -5.48 -19.94 24.29
C ALA A 232 -5.94 -18.54 24.73
N TYR A 233 -5.01 -17.71 25.18
CA TYR A 233 -5.26 -16.32 25.49
C TYR A 233 -5.42 -15.54 24.19
N LYS A 234 -6.49 -14.75 24.08
CA LYS A 234 -6.64 -13.77 23.02
C LYS A 234 -5.80 -12.55 23.36
N VAL A 235 -4.80 -12.28 22.57
CA VAL A 235 -3.91 -11.14 22.73
C VAL A 235 -4.23 -10.13 21.63
N SER A 236 -4.51 -8.89 22.02
CA SER A 236 -4.52 -7.78 21.04
C SER A 236 -3.10 -7.31 20.83
N ASP A 237 -2.67 -7.26 19.61
CA ASP A 237 -1.43 -6.67 19.16
C ASP A 237 -1.75 -5.40 18.39
N THR A 238 -1.37 -4.28 18.95
CA THR A 238 -1.54 -2.98 18.31
C THR A 238 -0.17 -2.41 17.97
N PHE A 239 0.07 -2.34 16.69
CA PHE A 239 1.25 -1.74 16.14
C PHE A 239 0.82 -0.68 15.14
N ARG A 240 1.29 0.59 15.32
CA ARG A 240 0.99 1.74 14.47
C ARG A 240 -0.52 2.00 14.20
N GLY A 241 -1.34 1.75 15.21
CA GLY A 241 -2.78 2.06 15.16
C GLY A 241 -3.67 0.96 14.59
N GLN A 242 -3.08 -0.13 14.06
CA GLN A 242 -3.83 -1.34 13.73
C GLN A 242 -3.77 -2.33 14.86
N THR A 243 -4.90 -2.97 15.12
CA THR A 243 -5.00 -4.05 16.10
C THR A 243 -5.34 -5.34 15.41
N GLU A 244 -4.46 -6.31 15.53
CA GLU A 244 -4.72 -7.70 15.20
C GLU A 244 -4.84 -8.55 16.47
N TYR A 245 -5.25 -9.79 16.32
CA TYR A 245 -5.43 -10.68 17.43
C TYR A 245 -4.62 -11.97 17.24
N LEU A 246 -3.87 -12.33 18.28
CA LEU A 246 -3.13 -13.58 18.38
C LEU A 246 -3.78 -14.44 19.47
N TRP A 247 -3.89 -15.74 19.26
CA TRP A 247 -4.29 -16.70 20.28
C TRP A 247 -3.06 -17.49 20.70
N VAL A 248 -2.63 -17.26 21.95
CA VAL A 248 -1.37 -17.79 22.50
C VAL A 248 -1.68 -18.77 23.62
N THR A 249 -1.17 -20.00 23.51
CA THR A 249 -1.32 -21.03 24.54
C THR A 249 -0.47 -20.73 25.78
N ASP A 250 -0.72 -21.45 26.90
CA ASP A 250 0.12 -21.35 28.10
C ASP A 250 1.61 -21.65 27.82
N ALA A 251 1.89 -22.46 26.79
CA ALA A 251 3.25 -22.77 26.36
C ALA A 251 3.92 -21.64 25.56
N GLY A 252 3.17 -20.55 25.23
CA GLY A 252 3.66 -19.47 24.39
C GLY A 252 3.61 -19.78 22.89
N GLU A 253 2.75 -20.73 22.49
CA GLU A 253 2.59 -21.08 21.09
C GLU A 253 1.40 -20.32 20.48
N VAL A 254 1.60 -19.67 19.33
CA VAL A 254 0.53 -19.05 18.56
C VAL A 254 -0.21 -20.12 17.78
N VAL A 255 -1.52 -20.21 17.98
CA VAL A 255 -2.38 -21.23 17.35
C VAL A 255 -3.40 -20.64 16.39
N LYS A 256 -3.65 -19.35 16.49
CA LYS A 256 -4.51 -18.60 15.58
C LYS A 256 -4.07 -17.15 15.54
N GLN A 257 -4.25 -16.54 14.39
CA GLN A 257 -4.08 -15.11 14.14
C GLN A 257 -5.29 -14.60 13.34
N SER A 258 -5.69 -13.36 13.54
CA SER A 258 -6.80 -12.75 12.82
C SER A 258 -6.58 -11.26 12.65
N HIS A 259 -6.80 -10.77 11.44
CA HIS A 259 -6.71 -9.38 11.06
C HIS A 259 -8.10 -8.82 10.70
N PRO A 260 -8.42 -7.54 11.00
CA PRO A 260 -9.73 -6.93 10.69
C PRO A 260 -10.10 -6.92 9.20
N SER A 261 -9.11 -6.99 8.30
CA SER A 261 -9.35 -7.11 6.85
C SER A 261 -9.88 -8.48 6.39
N GLY A 262 -10.18 -9.40 7.33
CA GLY A 262 -10.71 -10.72 7.04
C GLY A 262 -9.66 -11.81 6.81
N PHE A 263 -8.37 -11.46 6.91
CA PHE A 263 -7.30 -12.46 6.90
C PHE A 263 -7.21 -13.17 8.24
N SER A 264 -6.94 -14.47 8.19
CA SER A 264 -6.68 -15.28 9.37
C SER A 264 -5.64 -16.36 9.09
N ALA A 265 -4.97 -16.81 10.16
CA ALA A 265 -4.07 -17.94 10.11
C ALA A 265 -4.36 -18.90 11.25
N TYR A 266 -4.22 -20.18 11.00
CA TYR A 266 -4.44 -21.24 11.98
C TYR A 266 -3.26 -22.19 11.97
N LYS A 267 -2.87 -22.66 13.17
CA LYS A 267 -1.89 -23.73 13.29
C LYS A 267 -2.39 -24.99 12.58
N VAL A 268 -1.51 -25.57 11.76
CA VAL A 268 -1.78 -26.76 10.96
C VAL A 268 -0.59 -27.71 11.00
N THR A 269 -0.77 -28.95 10.51
CA THR A 269 0.36 -29.83 10.22
C THR A 269 0.99 -29.47 8.88
N ARG A 270 2.18 -29.97 8.62
CA ARG A 270 2.85 -29.81 7.32
C ARG A 270 1.98 -30.32 6.16
N GLU A 271 1.38 -31.49 6.35
CA GLU A 271 0.52 -32.13 5.35
C GLU A 271 -0.70 -31.27 5.04
N GLN A 272 -1.35 -30.74 6.09
CA GLN A 272 -2.49 -29.83 5.96
C GLN A 272 -2.08 -28.52 5.24
N ALA A 273 -0.92 -27.95 5.57
CA ALA A 273 -0.40 -26.74 4.92
C ALA A 273 -0.23 -26.93 3.40
N LEU A 274 0.34 -28.06 2.99
CA LEU A 274 0.52 -28.39 1.57
C LEU A 274 -0.80 -28.66 0.86
N GLU A 275 -1.78 -29.29 1.55
CA GLU A 275 -3.13 -29.50 1.04
C GLU A 275 -3.88 -28.16 0.85
N LEU A 276 -3.74 -27.22 1.79
CA LEU A 276 -4.32 -25.88 1.68
C LEU A 276 -3.76 -25.13 0.46
N LEU A 277 -2.45 -25.21 0.24
CA LEU A 277 -1.81 -24.60 -0.92
C LEU A 277 -2.31 -25.20 -2.26
N ALA A 278 -2.53 -26.51 -2.30
CA ALA A 278 -3.11 -27.15 -3.48
C ALA A 278 -4.57 -26.72 -3.70
N LYS A 279 -5.36 -26.54 -2.63
CA LYS A 279 -6.74 -26.06 -2.72
C LYS A 279 -6.83 -24.61 -3.16
N SER A 280 -5.86 -23.76 -2.83
CA SER A 280 -5.85 -22.35 -3.21
C SER A 280 -5.71 -22.12 -4.73
N GLU A 281 -5.24 -23.10 -5.49
CA GLU A 281 -5.15 -23.04 -6.96
C GLU A 281 -6.51 -23.02 -7.66
N SER A 282 -7.58 -23.46 -7.02
CA SER A 282 -8.93 -23.56 -7.58
C SER A 282 -9.86 -22.41 -7.20
N LEU A 283 -9.37 -21.41 -6.46
CA LEU A 283 -10.20 -20.35 -5.93
C LEU A 283 -10.24 -19.13 -6.87
N GLU A 284 -11.46 -18.72 -7.19
CA GLU A 284 -11.73 -17.47 -7.94
C GLU A 284 -11.69 -16.21 -7.04
N LEU A 285 -11.08 -16.29 -5.85
CA LEU A 285 -11.01 -15.17 -4.94
C LEU A 285 -10.12 -14.07 -5.53
N ASP A 286 -10.75 -13.06 -6.09
CA ASP A 286 -10.05 -11.86 -6.58
C ASP A 286 -9.76 -10.91 -5.42
N LEU A 287 -8.48 -10.72 -5.17
CA LEU A 287 -7.99 -9.91 -4.08
C LEU A 287 -8.33 -8.42 -4.20
N VAL A 288 -8.42 -7.92 -5.43
CA VAL A 288 -8.84 -6.54 -5.70
C VAL A 288 -10.27 -6.35 -5.21
N SER A 289 -11.13 -7.29 -5.51
CA SER A 289 -12.52 -7.30 -5.06
C SER A 289 -12.62 -7.45 -3.54
N ALA A 290 -11.76 -8.29 -2.94
CA ALA A 290 -11.76 -8.49 -1.48
C ALA A 290 -11.36 -7.26 -0.66
N LEU A 291 -10.62 -6.32 -1.27
CA LEU A 291 -10.19 -5.07 -0.63
C LEU A 291 -10.95 -3.84 -1.13
N ALA A 292 -11.92 -4.02 -2.02
CA ALA A 292 -12.79 -2.93 -2.40
C ALA A 292 -13.54 -2.38 -1.18
N VAL A 293 -13.62 -1.07 -1.09
CA VAL A 293 -14.50 -0.39 -0.15
C VAL A 293 -15.85 -0.22 -0.84
N GLU A 294 -16.81 -1.04 -0.44
CA GLU A 294 -18.15 -1.01 -1.03
C GLU A 294 -18.78 0.38 -0.92
N SER A 295 -19.43 0.80 -1.99
CA SER A 295 -20.25 2.00 -2.02
C SER A 295 -21.72 1.62 -1.86
N ASP A 296 -22.45 2.36 -1.04
CA ASP A 296 -23.92 2.24 -0.91
C ASP A 296 -24.66 2.72 -2.15
N ARG A 297 -23.97 3.44 -3.06
CA ARG A 297 -24.50 3.97 -4.31
C ARG A 297 -23.61 3.67 -5.50
N TYR A 298 -24.24 3.40 -6.64
CA TYR A 298 -23.59 3.45 -7.94
C TYR A 298 -23.38 4.91 -8.35
N ILE A 299 -22.17 5.26 -8.78
CA ILE A 299 -21.84 6.60 -9.28
C ILE A 299 -21.70 6.53 -10.80
N ASP A 300 -22.68 7.09 -11.50
CA ASP A 300 -22.64 7.20 -12.96
C ASP A 300 -21.56 8.17 -13.40
N ASN A 301 -20.84 7.82 -14.47
CA ASN A 301 -19.81 8.68 -15.07
C ASN A 301 -18.83 9.24 -14.03
N ALA A 302 -18.31 8.41 -13.15
CA ALA A 302 -17.49 8.80 -12.01
C ALA A 302 -16.36 9.79 -12.37
N ARG A 303 -15.83 9.69 -13.59
CA ARG A 303 -14.76 10.60 -14.09
C ARG A 303 -15.27 12.02 -14.41
N GLU A 304 -16.58 12.26 -14.41
CA GLU A 304 -17.19 13.57 -14.66
C GLU A 304 -17.72 14.26 -13.39
N VAL A 305 -17.67 13.57 -12.24
CA VAL A 305 -18.18 14.08 -10.95
C VAL A 305 -17.37 15.30 -10.52
N ARG A 306 -18.07 16.42 -10.29
CA ARG A 306 -17.50 17.72 -9.91
C ARG A 306 -17.54 17.98 -8.41
N THR A 307 -18.54 17.44 -7.73
CA THR A 307 -18.67 17.53 -6.27
C THR A 307 -19.15 16.19 -5.73
N MET A 308 -18.66 15.80 -4.57
CA MET A 308 -19.11 14.62 -3.84
C MET A 308 -19.06 14.87 -2.34
N THR A 309 -20.08 14.41 -1.63
CA THR A 309 -20.08 14.32 -0.17
C THR A 309 -20.17 12.85 0.21
N ALA A 310 -19.19 12.37 0.96
CA ALA A 310 -19.11 10.98 1.38
C ALA A 310 -18.83 10.87 2.88
N ARG A 311 -19.54 9.97 3.56
CA ARG A 311 -19.32 9.68 4.97
C ARG A 311 -18.40 8.48 5.13
N LEU A 312 -17.33 8.67 5.92
CA LEU A 312 -16.34 7.61 6.22
C LEU A 312 -16.75 6.89 7.52
N LEU A 313 -17.10 5.62 7.40
CA LEU A 313 -17.50 4.75 8.51
C LEU A 313 -16.38 3.75 8.85
N GLY A 314 -16.32 3.36 10.12
CA GLY A 314 -15.43 2.31 10.61
C GLY A 314 -14.10 2.84 11.17
N PRO A 315 -13.15 3.38 10.37
CA PRO A 315 -11.81 3.66 10.87
C PRO A 315 -11.74 4.86 11.81
N ASN A 316 -10.65 4.90 12.59
CA ASN A 316 -10.24 6.12 13.26
C ASN A 316 -9.72 7.11 12.21
N LEU A 317 -10.29 8.33 12.17
CA LEU A 317 -9.89 9.37 11.22
C LEU A 317 -8.68 10.20 11.70
N GLN A 318 -8.23 9.98 12.93
CA GLN A 318 -7.09 10.69 13.50
C GLN A 318 -5.80 10.37 12.72
N GLY A 319 -5.06 11.41 12.35
CA GLY A 319 -3.81 11.26 11.59
C GLY A 319 -4.01 11.12 10.08
N LEU A 320 -5.25 11.14 9.57
CA LEU A 320 -5.54 11.25 8.15
C LEU A 320 -5.55 12.72 7.72
N ASP A 321 -5.17 12.97 6.47
CA ASP A 321 -5.11 14.32 5.88
C ASP A 321 -6.40 14.63 5.10
N LEU A 322 -7.52 14.67 5.83
CA LEU A 322 -8.86 14.80 5.25
C LEU A 322 -9.27 16.24 4.94
N ASP A 323 -8.51 17.22 5.38
CA ASP A 323 -8.72 18.64 5.05
C ASP A 323 -7.67 19.15 4.07
N GLY A 324 -8.10 20.01 3.15
CA GLY A 324 -7.24 20.65 2.16
C GLY A 324 -8.04 21.44 1.13
N ASP A 325 -7.37 21.98 0.11
CA ASP A 325 -7.95 22.96 -0.82
C ASP A 325 -9.24 22.51 -1.51
N SER A 326 -9.31 21.24 -1.90
CA SER A 326 -10.49 20.68 -2.63
C SER A 326 -11.21 19.59 -1.85
N GLN A 327 -10.92 19.44 -0.55
CA GLN A 327 -11.53 18.45 0.34
C GLN A 327 -11.66 19.00 1.75
N LYS A 328 -12.84 18.85 2.37
CA LYS A 328 -13.13 19.35 3.71
C LYS A 328 -13.82 18.31 4.56
N LEU A 329 -13.28 18.07 5.76
CA LEU A 329 -13.89 17.17 6.74
C LEU A 329 -14.90 17.93 7.64
N SER A 330 -16.09 17.38 7.79
CA SER A 330 -17.10 17.82 8.76
C SER A 330 -17.64 16.60 9.52
N GLY A 331 -17.21 16.44 10.76
CA GLY A 331 -17.53 15.24 11.53
C GLY A 331 -16.89 13.98 10.90
N ARG A 332 -17.68 13.16 10.25
CA ARG A 332 -17.22 12.00 9.48
C ARG A 332 -17.51 12.13 7.98
N SER A 333 -18.15 13.19 7.55
CA SER A 333 -18.44 13.47 6.14
C SER A 333 -17.33 14.29 5.53
N VAL A 334 -16.89 13.90 4.35
CA VAL A 334 -15.88 14.59 3.53
C VAL A 334 -16.58 15.19 2.34
N GLU A 335 -16.50 16.51 2.21
CA GLU A 335 -16.94 17.24 1.03
C GLU A 335 -15.77 17.40 0.08
N ILE A 336 -15.90 16.94 -1.14
CA ILE A 336 -14.87 16.98 -2.17
C ILE A 336 -15.38 17.75 -3.37
N SER A 337 -14.53 18.61 -3.92
CA SER A 337 -14.82 19.32 -5.17
C SER A 337 -13.69 19.13 -6.18
N THR A 338 -14.01 19.15 -7.46
CA THR A 338 -12.98 19.26 -8.50
C THR A 338 -12.26 20.59 -8.36
N PRO A 339 -10.90 20.60 -8.26
CA PRO A 339 -10.16 21.84 -8.06
C PRO A 339 -10.36 22.83 -9.20
N LEU A 340 -10.39 24.11 -8.87
CA LEU A 340 -10.30 25.17 -9.88
C LEU A 340 -8.88 25.23 -10.44
N VAL A 341 -8.78 25.28 -11.75
CA VAL A 341 -7.51 25.38 -12.44
C VAL A 341 -7.31 26.82 -12.93
N PRO A 342 -6.28 27.52 -12.42
CA PRO A 342 -5.99 28.87 -12.89
C PRO A 342 -5.53 28.86 -14.36
N ALA A 343 -6.01 29.82 -15.15
CA ALA A 343 -5.60 30.02 -16.55
C ALA A 343 -5.60 31.50 -16.91
N PRO A 344 -4.46 32.10 -17.29
CA PRO A 344 -3.14 31.48 -17.33
C PRO A 344 -2.54 31.22 -15.95
N GLY A 345 -1.67 30.22 -15.86
CA GLY A 345 -0.86 29.94 -14.69
C GLY A 345 0.35 30.88 -14.55
N TYR A 346 1.10 30.74 -13.44
CA TYR A 346 2.36 31.48 -13.26
C TYR A 346 3.44 31.00 -14.27
N ALA A 347 4.45 31.85 -14.46
CA ALA A 347 5.60 31.53 -15.29
C ALA A 347 6.57 30.59 -14.58
N LEU A 348 7.00 29.53 -15.28
CA LEU A 348 7.98 28.57 -14.78
C LEU A 348 9.42 29.12 -14.78
N PRO A 349 10.27 28.71 -13.81
CA PRO A 349 9.97 27.88 -12.64
C PRO A 349 9.30 28.68 -11.50
N PHE A 350 8.57 27.98 -10.60
CA PHE A 350 8.00 28.60 -9.40
C PHE A 350 9.12 29.10 -8.47
N ASN A 351 9.00 30.34 -8.00
CA ASN A 351 9.99 30.99 -7.13
C ASN A 351 9.38 32.00 -6.14
N GLN A 352 8.06 31.92 -5.93
CA GLN A 352 7.31 32.95 -5.18
C GLN A 352 7.25 32.68 -3.67
N ASP A 353 7.38 31.42 -3.25
CA ASP A 353 7.26 31.00 -1.85
C ASP A 353 8.34 29.98 -1.48
N PRO A 354 9.29 30.33 -0.57
CA PRO A 354 10.32 29.40 -0.11
C PRO A 354 9.76 28.16 0.57
N ALA A 355 8.54 28.18 1.13
CA ALA A 355 7.91 27.02 1.75
C ALA A 355 7.60 25.89 0.73
N MET A 356 7.57 26.22 -0.56
CA MET A 356 7.35 25.28 -1.65
C MET A 356 8.63 24.58 -2.11
N GLU A 357 9.82 25.01 -1.67
CA GLU A 357 11.11 24.43 -2.08
C GLU A 357 11.17 22.90 -1.82
N LYS A 358 10.63 22.43 -0.70
CA LYS A 358 10.55 21.01 -0.38
C LYS A 358 9.73 20.18 -1.38
N TYR A 359 8.81 20.80 -2.10
CA TYR A 359 7.99 20.17 -3.14
C TYR A 359 8.58 20.31 -4.55
N LEU A 360 9.68 21.00 -4.69
CA LEU A 360 10.52 21.10 -5.90
C LEU A 360 11.76 20.20 -5.79
N ALA A 361 12.21 19.93 -4.56
CA ALA A 361 13.40 19.15 -4.31
C ALA A 361 13.23 17.68 -4.78
N PRO A 362 14.31 17.08 -5.32
CA PRO A 362 14.31 15.64 -5.60
C PRO A 362 14.26 14.85 -4.31
N ASP A 363 13.62 13.69 -4.37
CA ASP A 363 13.66 12.68 -3.33
C ASP A 363 13.96 11.30 -3.92
N TRP A 364 14.05 10.28 -3.07
CA TRP A 364 14.42 8.93 -3.52
C TRP A 364 13.38 8.25 -4.42
N GLN A 365 12.11 8.68 -4.38
CA GLN A 365 11.05 8.21 -5.28
C GLN A 365 10.92 9.11 -6.52
N ALA A 366 10.89 10.43 -6.33
CA ALA A 366 10.73 11.41 -7.39
C ALA A 366 12.08 12.10 -7.69
N GLN A 367 12.95 11.41 -8.44
CA GLN A 367 14.28 11.91 -8.84
C GLN A 367 14.14 12.98 -9.93
N SER A 368 13.73 14.18 -9.53
CA SER A 368 13.55 15.32 -10.45
C SER A 368 14.88 15.88 -11.00
N ASP A 369 16.00 15.44 -10.46
CA ASP A 369 17.38 15.75 -10.88
C ASP A 369 17.99 14.67 -11.79
N ASP A 370 17.29 13.56 -12.06
CA ASP A 370 17.75 12.54 -13.01
C ASP A 370 17.90 13.14 -14.42
N PRO A 371 19.08 13.04 -15.05
CA PRO A 371 19.36 13.71 -16.34
C PRO A 371 18.42 13.28 -17.47
N GLU A 372 17.96 12.03 -17.49
CA GLU A 372 17.04 11.50 -18.50
C GLU A 372 15.64 12.07 -18.31
N ILE A 373 15.16 12.16 -17.06
CA ILE A 373 13.88 12.77 -16.71
C ILE A 373 13.90 14.26 -17.03
N VAL A 374 14.95 14.99 -16.63
CA VAL A 374 15.10 16.43 -16.92
C VAL A 374 15.10 16.69 -18.43
N LYS A 375 15.86 15.89 -19.20
CA LYS A 375 15.89 16.01 -20.65
C LYS A 375 14.51 15.77 -21.26
N LYS A 376 13.84 14.68 -20.86
CA LYS A 376 12.53 14.34 -21.39
C LYS A 376 11.47 15.37 -21.01
N THR A 377 11.52 15.90 -19.81
CA THR A 377 10.62 16.98 -19.37
C THR A 377 10.73 18.20 -20.28
N ARG A 378 11.95 18.64 -20.60
CA ARG A 378 12.19 19.76 -21.53
C ARG A 378 11.66 19.46 -22.95
N GLU A 379 11.84 18.25 -23.44
CA GLU A 379 11.31 17.80 -24.72
C GLU A 379 9.77 17.86 -24.76
N VAL A 380 9.10 17.36 -23.74
CA VAL A 380 7.63 17.34 -23.61
C VAL A 380 7.08 18.76 -23.55
N LEU A 381 7.70 19.61 -22.75
CA LEU A 381 7.25 21.00 -22.61
C LEU A 381 7.47 21.84 -23.87
N ALA A 382 8.52 21.56 -24.64
CA ALA A 382 8.83 22.25 -25.89
C ALA A 382 8.83 23.79 -25.75
N GLY A 383 9.40 24.29 -24.65
CA GLY A 383 9.47 25.74 -24.37
C GLY A 383 8.22 26.34 -23.71
N GLU A 384 7.25 25.50 -23.28
CA GLU A 384 6.10 25.97 -22.50
C GLU A 384 6.57 26.56 -21.17
N THR A 385 6.07 27.75 -20.85
CA THR A 385 6.41 28.48 -19.62
C THR A 385 5.21 28.72 -18.70
N ASP A 386 4.00 28.49 -19.17
CA ASP A 386 2.78 28.56 -18.34
C ASP A 386 2.62 27.29 -17.52
N SER A 387 2.58 27.42 -16.19
CA SER A 387 2.55 26.28 -15.25
C SER A 387 1.34 25.37 -15.45
N THR A 388 0.18 25.94 -15.76
CA THR A 388 -1.05 25.17 -15.95
C THR A 388 -0.98 24.34 -17.23
N ARG A 389 -0.54 24.94 -18.36
CA ARG A 389 -0.38 24.20 -19.62
C ARG A 389 0.76 23.19 -19.54
N ALA A 390 1.84 23.52 -18.82
CA ALA A 390 2.93 22.59 -18.59
C ALA A 390 2.45 21.36 -17.78
N ALA A 391 1.71 21.57 -16.70
CA ALA A 391 1.16 20.47 -15.91
C ALA A 391 0.22 19.57 -16.74
N GLN A 392 -0.66 20.15 -17.56
CA GLN A 392 -1.52 19.37 -18.47
C GLN A 392 -0.70 18.52 -19.45
N LYS A 393 0.30 19.12 -20.11
CA LYS A 393 1.19 18.37 -21.03
C LYS A 393 1.90 17.20 -20.33
N LEU A 394 2.28 17.37 -19.07
CA LEU A 394 2.92 16.32 -18.30
C LEU A 394 1.94 15.20 -17.92
N VAL A 395 0.67 15.52 -17.60
CA VAL A 395 -0.39 14.51 -17.40
C VAL A 395 -0.58 13.69 -18.66
N ASP A 396 -0.80 14.35 -19.81
CA ASP A 396 -1.01 13.68 -21.10
C ASP A 396 0.19 12.81 -21.51
N PHE A 397 1.41 13.31 -21.26
CA PHE A 397 2.63 12.56 -21.55
C PHE A 397 2.75 11.33 -20.67
N VAL A 398 2.67 11.46 -19.35
CA VAL A 398 2.85 10.32 -18.42
C VAL A 398 1.79 9.27 -18.64
N SER A 399 0.53 9.68 -18.85
CA SER A 399 -0.58 8.78 -19.15
C SER A 399 -0.35 7.95 -20.42
N SER A 400 0.29 8.54 -21.43
CA SER A 400 0.58 7.81 -22.69
C SER A 400 1.91 7.06 -22.68
N TYR A 401 2.84 7.48 -21.82
CA TYR A 401 4.21 6.95 -21.78
C TYR A 401 4.35 5.70 -20.92
N VAL A 402 3.60 5.64 -19.82
CA VAL A 402 3.59 4.50 -18.91
C VAL A 402 2.49 3.54 -19.35
N GLU A 403 2.87 2.36 -19.80
CA GLU A 403 1.93 1.29 -20.11
C GLU A 403 1.40 0.69 -18.81
N ASP A 404 0.07 0.57 -18.72
CA ASP A 404 -0.58 -0.02 -17.56
C ASP A 404 -0.15 -1.47 -17.36
N SER A 405 0.47 -1.72 -16.25
CA SER A 405 1.00 -3.04 -15.91
C SER A 405 1.05 -3.21 -14.41
N MET A 406 0.81 -4.42 -13.96
CA MET A 406 1.06 -4.78 -12.57
C MET A 406 2.56 -4.95 -12.37
N VAL A 407 3.17 -4.02 -11.65
CA VAL A 407 4.57 -4.08 -11.25
C VAL A 407 4.64 -4.00 -9.74
N ALA A 408 5.15 -5.05 -9.10
CA ALA A 408 5.27 -5.07 -7.64
C ALA A 408 6.66 -4.60 -7.22
N THR A 409 6.93 -3.32 -7.46
CA THR A 409 8.17 -2.67 -7.01
C THR A 409 7.84 -1.51 -6.08
N ILE A 410 8.81 -1.08 -5.30
CA ILE A 410 8.77 0.25 -4.71
C ILE A 410 9.17 1.22 -5.83
N PRO A 411 8.24 1.98 -6.42
CA PRO A 411 8.54 2.71 -7.64
C PRO A 411 9.51 3.88 -7.36
N SER A 412 10.48 4.02 -8.24
CA SER A 412 11.25 5.25 -8.39
C SER A 412 11.02 5.82 -9.78
N ALA A 413 10.92 7.12 -9.90
CA ALA A 413 10.64 7.78 -11.18
C ALA A 413 11.65 7.42 -12.27
N ALA A 414 12.93 7.30 -11.92
CA ALA A 414 13.98 6.90 -12.85
C ALA A 414 13.81 5.46 -13.37
N GLU A 415 13.30 4.56 -12.54
CA GLU A 415 13.03 3.19 -12.96
C GLU A 415 11.79 3.11 -13.84
N VAL A 416 10.69 3.76 -13.42
CA VAL A 416 9.46 3.87 -14.23
C VAL A 416 9.76 4.48 -15.60
N PHE A 417 10.58 5.52 -15.65
CA PHE A 417 10.99 6.16 -16.90
C PHE A 417 11.67 5.17 -17.86
N ARG A 418 12.52 4.26 -17.34
CA ARG A 418 13.21 3.27 -18.19
C ARG A 418 12.29 2.10 -18.57
N GLN A 419 11.50 1.61 -17.63
CA GLN A 419 10.63 0.44 -17.84
C GLN A 419 9.37 0.77 -18.64
N LYS A 420 8.87 1.99 -18.56
CA LYS A 420 7.65 2.51 -19.22
C LYS A 420 6.40 1.70 -18.88
N ARG A 421 6.38 1.08 -17.72
CA ARG A 421 5.30 0.23 -17.26
C ARG A 421 5.02 0.48 -15.79
N GLY A 422 3.76 0.37 -15.40
CA GLY A 422 3.37 0.50 -14.00
C GLY A 422 1.89 0.75 -13.80
N ALA A 423 1.51 0.92 -12.53
CA ALA A 423 0.16 1.23 -12.10
C ALA A 423 0.08 2.69 -11.61
N CYS A 424 -0.92 2.99 -10.78
CA CYS A 424 -1.14 4.35 -10.27
C CYS A 424 0.09 4.96 -9.55
N LYS A 425 0.83 4.14 -8.79
CA LYS A 425 2.02 4.64 -8.08
C LYS A 425 3.13 5.05 -9.03
N GLU A 426 3.37 4.24 -10.05
CA GLU A 426 4.38 4.47 -11.08
C GLU A 426 4.06 5.73 -11.87
N HIS A 427 2.80 5.92 -12.28
CA HIS A 427 2.35 7.17 -12.91
C HIS A 427 2.56 8.36 -11.99
N THR A 428 2.21 8.21 -10.71
CA THR A 428 2.31 9.29 -9.70
C THR A 428 3.76 9.73 -9.48
N VAL A 429 4.70 8.79 -9.29
CA VAL A 429 6.10 9.16 -9.01
C VAL A 429 6.79 9.73 -10.23
N LEU A 430 6.52 9.22 -11.43
CA LEU A 430 7.10 9.77 -12.66
C LEU A 430 6.56 11.18 -12.93
N PHE A 431 5.25 11.38 -12.80
CA PHE A 431 4.66 12.70 -12.93
C PHE A 431 5.24 13.70 -11.93
N ALA A 432 5.33 13.33 -10.65
CA ALA A 432 5.88 14.19 -9.60
C ALA A 432 7.34 14.60 -9.91
N ALA A 433 8.17 13.65 -10.37
CA ALA A 433 9.54 13.95 -10.77
C ALA A 433 9.61 14.91 -11.96
N MET A 434 8.79 14.69 -12.99
CA MET A 434 8.75 15.57 -14.17
C MET A 434 8.19 16.95 -13.84
N ALA A 435 7.15 17.05 -13.01
CA ALA A 435 6.61 18.33 -12.56
C ALA A 435 7.65 19.14 -11.79
N ARG A 436 8.34 18.51 -10.83
CA ARG A 436 9.44 19.16 -10.09
C ARG A 436 10.60 19.56 -11.00
N ALA A 437 10.96 18.72 -11.98
CA ALA A 437 12.00 19.04 -12.97
C ALA A 437 11.61 20.20 -13.88
N ALA A 438 10.30 20.42 -14.08
CA ALA A 438 9.76 21.59 -14.79
C ALA A 438 9.72 22.86 -13.93
N GLY A 439 9.97 22.75 -12.62
CA GLY A 439 9.82 23.85 -11.66
C GLY A 439 8.39 24.05 -11.17
N ILE A 440 7.55 23.00 -11.20
CA ILE A 440 6.20 22.99 -10.64
C ILE A 440 6.25 22.23 -9.31
N PRO A 441 5.92 22.87 -8.16
CA PRO A 441 5.83 22.15 -6.90
C PRO A 441 4.81 21.02 -6.99
N ALA A 442 5.24 19.80 -6.64
CA ALA A 442 4.41 18.60 -6.73
C ALA A 442 4.52 17.74 -5.48
N ARG A 443 3.39 17.20 -5.04
CA ARG A 443 3.28 16.24 -3.94
C ARG A 443 2.46 15.03 -4.36
N MET A 444 2.65 13.93 -3.65
CA MET A 444 1.93 12.68 -3.90
C MET A 444 0.88 12.46 -2.81
N ASN A 445 -0.25 11.89 -3.20
CA ASN A 445 -1.31 11.51 -2.30
C ASN A 445 -1.64 10.04 -2.41
N ALA A 446 -2.22 9.53 -1.34
CA ALA A 446 -2.81 8.21 -1.30
C ALA A 446 -4.21 8.31 -0.67
N GLY A 447 -5.14 7.50 -1.18
CA GLY A 447 -6.52 7.55 -0.74
C GLY A 447 -7.40 6.55 -1.47
N LEU A 448 -8.63 6.94 -1.72
CA LEU A 448 -9.63 6.11 -2.38
C LEU A 448 -10.16 6.83 -3.63
N VAL A 449 -10.47 6.07 -4.67
CA VAL A 449 -11.15 6.56 -5.87
C VAL A 449 -12.28 5.61 -6.24
N TYR A 450 -13.42 6.12 -6.66
CA TYR A 450 -14.51 5.28 -7.14
C TYR A 450 -14.18 4.67 -8.51
N SER A 451 -14.50 3.39 -8.67
CA SER A 451 -14.41 2.71 -9.97
C SER A 451 -15.57 1.72 -10.14
N ASP A 452 -16.11 1.70 -11.34
CA ASP A 452 -17.11 0.74 -11.81
C ASP A 452 -16.53 -0.28 -12.80
N ALA A 453 -15.22 -0.21 -13.02
CA ALA A 453 -14.51 -1.11 -13.95
C ALA A 453 -14.32 -2.53 -13.39
N TYR A 454 -14.50 -2.72 -12.08
CA TYR A 454 -14.30 -3.99 -11.40
C TYR A 454 -15.60 -4.72 -11.10
N LEU A 455 -15.48 -5.98 -10.64
CA LEU A 455 -16.61 -6.79 -10.22
C LEU A 455 -17.45 -6.11 -9.13
N ILE A 456 -16.77 -5.54 -8.13
CA ILE A 456 -17.40 -4.72 -7.10
C ILE A 456 -17.34 -3.26 -7.53
N LYS A 457 -18.51 -2.63 -7.68
CA LYS A 457 -18.63 -1.20 -7.94
C LYS A 457 -18.43 -0.45 -6.63
N GLY A 458 -17.36 0.33 -6.50
CA GLY A 458 -17.02 0.94 -5.21
C GLY A 458 -15.72 1.73 -5.24
N PHE A 459 -15.21 2.00 -4.07
CA PHE A 459 -13.97 2.74 -3.91
C PHE A 459 -12.78 1.79 -3.78
N TYR A 460 -11.67 2.19 -4.39
CA TYR A 460 -10.43 1.43 -4.41
C TYR A 460 -9.28 2.30 -3.95
N TYR A 461 -8.31 1.71 -3.26
CA TYR A 461 -7.10 2.41 -2.84
C TYR A 461 -6.30 2.85 -4.07
N HIS A 462 -5.92 4.12 -4.09
CA HIS A 462 -5.33 4.77 -5.25
C HIS A 462 -4.29 5.81 -4.85
N ALA A 463 -3.35 6.07 -5.75
CA ALA A 463 -2.35 7.11 -5.60
C ALA A 463 -2.44 8.09 -6.78
N TRP A 464 -2.30 9.37 -6.47
CA TRP A 464 -2.31 10.43 -7.47
C TRP A 464 -1.47 11.63 -7.01
N PRO A 465 -0.95 12.44 -7.94
CA PRO A 465 -0.23 13.66 -7.58
C PRO A 465 -1.16 14.86 -7.43
N GLU A 466 -0.66 15.87 -6.72
CA GLU A 466 -1.16 17.24 -6.73
C GLU A 466 -0.03 18.19 -7.14
N VAL A 467 -0.36 19.23 -7.88
CA VAL A 467 0.54 20.31 -8.28
C VAL A 467 0.07 21.63 -7.69
N TRP A 468 1.01 22.48 -7.27
CA TRP A 468 0.69 23.83 -6.84
C TRP A 468 0.52 24.73 -8.06
N LEU A 469 -0.68 25.28 -8.24
CA LEU A 469 -1.00 26.22 -9.30
C LEU A 469 -1.59 27.49 -8.73
N ALA A 470 -1.17 28.63 -9.28
CA ALA A 470 -1.68 29.95 -8.99
C ALA A 470 -1.89 30.69 -10.30
N SER A 471 -2.76 31.71 -10.30
CA SER A 471 -2.89 32.59 -11.45
C SER A 471 -1.59 33.36 -11.72
N ALA A 472 -1.38 33.80 -12.95
CA ALA A 472 -0.21 34.58 -13.34
C ALA A 472 -0.08 35.92 -12.58
N GLN A 473 -1.16 36.37 -11.93
CA GLN A 473 -1.27 37.67 -11.30
C GLN A 473 -1.46 37.64 -9.78
N GLY A 474 -1.58 36.44 -9.17
CA GLY A 474 -1.94 36.29 -7.76
C GLY A 474 -1.06 35.35 -6.96
N ASN A 475 -1.02 35.61 -5.64
CA ASN A 475 -0.40 34.72 -4.65
C ASN A 475 -1.41 33.71 -4.06
N ASP A 476 -2.56 33.55 -4.70
CA ASP A 476 -3.72 32.76 -4.31
C ASP A 476 -3.65 31.33 -4.90
N GLY A 477 -2.50 30.70 -4.81
CA GLY A 477 -2.31 29.34 -5.31
C GLY A 477 -3.02 28.30 -4.46
N SER A 478 -3.34 27.18 -5.09
CA SER A 478 -3.92 26.01 -4.44
C SER A 478 -3.29 24.72 -4.98
N TRP A 479 -3.45 23.63 -4.21
CA TRP A 479 -3.08 22.31 -4.68
C TRP A 479 -4.17 21.76 -5.60
N VAL A 480 -3.80 21.58 -6.86
CA VAL A 480 -4.68 21.02 -7.90
C VAL A 480 -4.39 19.53 -8.03
N ARG A 481 -5.40 18.72 -7.74
CA ARG A 481 -5.37 17.27 -7.91
C ARG A 481 -5.39 16.92 -9.39
N VAL A 482 -4.46 16.07 -9.82
CA VAL A 482 -4.38 15.54 -11.18
C VAL A 482 -4.23 14.02 -11.13
N ASP A 483 -4.59 13.33 -12.19
CA ASP A 483 -4.42 11.88 -12.25
C ASP A 483 -3.92 11.43 -13.62
N PRO A 484 -2.61 11.20 -13.76
CA PRO A 484 -2.05 10.70 -15.01
C PRO A 484 -2.43 9.23 -15.30
N THR A 485 -2.95 8.50 -14.32
CA THR A 485 -3.47 7.15 -14.50
C THR A 485 -4.74 7.15 -15.32
N PHE A 486 -5.66 8.06 -15.00
CA PHE A 486 -6.92 8.24 -15.70
C PHE A 486 -6.87 9.33 -16.78
N ASN A 487 -5.70 9.91 -17.02
CA ASN A 487 -5.51 11.07 -17.89
C ASN A 487 -6.45 12.23 -17.55
N GLN A 488 -6.50 12.61 -16.26
CA GLN A 488 -7.36 13.68 -15.78
C GLN A 488 -6.59 14.91 -15.31
N PHE A 489 -7.03 16.07 -15.81
CA PHE A 489 -6.54 17.38 -15.40
C PHE A 489 -7.70 18.42 -15.45
N PRO A 490 -8.23 18.85 -14.31
CA PRO A 490 -8.02 18.30 -12.96
C PRO A 490 -8.72 16.93 -12.76
N ALA A 491 -8.32 16.19 -11.73
CA ALA A 491 -8.98 14.93 -11.39
C ALA A 491 -10.36 15.16 -10.75
N ASP A 492 -11.27 14.19 -10.94
CA ASP A 492 -12.66 14.25 -10.49
C ASP A 492 -12.85 14.22 -8.97
N ALA A 493 -14.06 14.50 -8.51
CA ALA A 493 -14.36 14.58 -7.08
C ALA A 493 -14.58 13.23 -6.39
N THR A 494 -14.44 12.09 -7.09
CA THR A 494 -14.49 10.78 -6.45
C THR A 494 -13.17 10.37 -5.78
N HIS A 495 -12.15 11.20 -5.89
CA HIS A 495 -10.86 11.01 -5.23
C HIS A 495 -10.92 11.51 -3.78
N ILE A 496 -11.00 10.60 -2.82
CA ILE A 496 -10.97 10.89 -1.38
C ILE A 496 -9.53 10.78 -0.90
N ARG A 497 -8.87 11.91 -0.67
CA ARG A 497 -7.52 11.91 -0.11
C ARG A 497 -7.56 11.48 1.35
N LEU A 498 -6.75 10.48 1.69
CA LEU A 498 -6.57 10.02 3.06
C LEU A 498 -5.20 10.44 3.63
N LYS A 499 -4.18 10.51 2.79
CA LYS A 499 -2.84 10.89 3.22
C LYS A 499 -2.05 11.58 2.11
N THR A 500 -1.23 12.57 2.50
CA THR A 500 -0.25 13.25 1.62
C THR A 500 1.15 12.80 1.99
N GLY A 501 1.97 12.47 1.01
CA GLY A 501 3.37 12.08 1.17
C GLY A 501 3.81 11.01 0.18
N ASN A 502 4.98 10.46 0.44
CA ASN A 502 5.60 9.39 -0.34
C ASN A 502 5.09 8.00 0.10
N LEU A 503 5.92 6.98 -0.07
CA LEU A 503 5.62 5.60 0.35
C LEU A 503 5.13 5.50 1.80
N ASP A 504 5.70 6.29 2.73
CA ASP A 504 5.30 6.26 4.15
C ASP A 504 3.83 6.68 4.33
N ALA A 505 3.33 7.59 3.49
CA ALA A 505 1.92 7.96 3.47
C ALA A 505 1.03 6.81 3.00
N MET A 506 1.43 6.10 1.95
CA MET A 506 0.71 4.92 1.48
C MET A 506 0.66 3.81 2.54
N ILE A 507 1.77 3.60 3.23
CA ILE A 507 1.86 2.66 4.35
C ILE A 507 0.84 3.02 5.43
N SER A 508 0.73 4.29 5.77
CA SER A 508 -0.19 4.73 6.83
C SER A 508 -1.67 4.50 6.49
N LEU A 509 -2.03 4.33 5.21
CA LEU A 509 -3.39 3.97 4.82
C LEU A 509 -3.79 2.54 5.20
N MET A 510 -2.82 1.69 5.46
CA MET A 510 -3.11 0.31 5.85
C MET A 510 -3.97 0.23 7.11
N GLN A 511 -3.87 1.24 8.01
CA GLN A 511 -4.72 1.34 9.21
C GLN A 511 -6.22 1.46 8.90
N VAL A 512 -6.60 1.80 7.68
CA VAL A 512 -7.99 1.95 7.28
C VAL A 512 -8.46 0.86 6.31
N VAL A 513 -7.52 0.05 5.79
CA VAL A 513 -7.83 -1.07 4.89
C VAL A 513 -8.67 -2.13 5.60
N GLY A 514 -9.74 -2.57 4.95
CA GLY A 514 -10.67 -3.57 5.48
C GLY A 514 -11.58 -3.06 6.60
N GLN A 515 -11.38 -1.81 7.08
CA GLN A 515 -12.20 -1.21 8.14
C GLN A 515 -13.08 -0.06 7.62
N THR A 516 -12.75 0.48 6.44
CA THR A 516 -13.47 1.62 5.86
C THR A 516 -14.74 1.15 5.16
N ARG A 517 -15.83 1.86 5.40
CA ARG A 517 -17.06 1.84 4.61
C ARG A 517 -17.38 3.26 4.18
N ILE A 518 -17.96 3.42 3.02
CA ILE A 518 -18.30 4.73 2.46
C ILE A 518 -19.78 4.78 2.15
N GLU A 519 -20.45 5.77 2.73
CA GLU A 519 -21.81 6.18 2.34
C GLU A 519 -21.71 7.44 1.50
N VAL A 520 -22.15 7.39 0.24
CA VAL A 520 -22.19 8.55 -0.66
C VAL A 520 -23.46 9.34 -0.38
N GLU A 521 -23.31 10.48 0.30
CA GLU A 521 -24.46 11.34 0.69
C GLU A 521 -25.01 12.12 -0.52
N ASP A 522 -24.13 12.70 -1.36
CA ASP A 522 -24.51 13.44 -2.59
C ASP A 522 -23.34 13.47 -3.59
N TYR A 523 -23.64 13.61 -4.88
CA TYR A 523 -22.64 13.88 -5.93
C TYR A 523 -23.26 14.55 -7.16
N LYS A 524 -22.46 15.35 -7.87
CA LYS A 524 -22.86 16.08 -9.09
C LYS A 524 -21.74 16.13 -10.11
#